data_88b50e4a2f1cf8b17171f9a4ed2a795f
#
_entry.id   88b50e4a2f1cf8b17171f9a4ed2a795f
#
_cell.length_a   1.000
_cell.length_b   1.000
_cell.length_c   1.000
_cell.angle_alpha   90.00
_cell.angle_beta   90.00
_cell.angle_gamma   90.00
#
_symmetry.space_group_name_H-M   'P 1'
#
loop_
_entity.id
_entity.type
_entity.pdbx_description
1 polymer ?
#
loop_
_entity_poly.entity_id
_entity_poly.type
_entity_poly.pdbx_seq_one_letter_code
_entity_poly.pdbx_strand_id
1 'polypeptide(L)'
;FMQFLPAVEHVVGKPGHHRPLIVPPGHEGARLAGWSVSAEGYGHFLCDVFDEWVVSDVGRCFVQLFDASLAQWCGVRPGVCSMGETCGDALVVEHNGDVYPCDHFVYPGYRLGNIRETPLAELYRSQKRREFGLDKRNTLPAECLRCNYYFACRGECPKHRFARGADGSPKNSLCEGLKRYFRHVEPYMEYMRDLLARQQSPAWVMPFARRRMGLM
;
A
#
# COMPACT_ATOMS: atom_id res chain seq x y z
N PHE A 1 1.79 5.10 17.63
CA PHE A 1 1.45 4.88 16.24
C PHE A 1 2.70 4.50 15.45
N MET A 2 2.63 3.42 14.67
CA MET A 2 3.74 2.92 13.85
C MET A 2 3.29 2.75 12.40
N GLN A 3 4.22 3.00 11.48
CA GLN A 3 4.02 2.81 10.05
C GLN A 3 5.26 2.13 9.46
N PHE A 4 5.06 1.07 8.70
CA PHE A 4 6.11 0.34 7.99
C PHE A 4 5.93 0.54 6.49
N LEU A 5 6.86 1.26 5.87
CA LEU A 5 6.84 1.54 4.44
C LEU A 5 7.87 0.62 3.75
N PRO A 6 7.46 -0.23 2.81
CA PRO A 6 8.41 -1.03 2.05
C PRO A 6 9.25 -0.14 1.12
N ALA A 7 10.57 -0.26 1.19
CA ALA A 7 11.44 0.37 0.21
C ALA A 7 11.42 -0.46 -1.08
N VAL A 8 10.78 0.08 -2.12
CA VAL A 8 10.69 -0.54 -3.45
C VAL A 8 10.95 0.53 -4.49
N GLU A 9 12.12 0.49 -5.15
CA GLU A 9 12.56 1.55 -6.06
C GLU A 9 12.88 1.02 -7.46
N HIS A 10 12.54 1.83 -8.48
CA HIS A 10 12.93 1.66 -9.87
C HIS A 10 14.22 2.42 -10.15
N VAL A 11 15.19 1.78 -10.73
CA VAL A 11 16.46 2.44 -11.06
C VAL A 11 16.92 2.09 -12.48
N VAL A 12 17.59 3.04 -13.11
CA VAL A 12 18.36 2.85 -14.34
C VAL A 12 19.85 3.07 -14.09
N GLY A 13 20.70 2.55 -14.96
CA GLY A 13 22.16 2.63 -14.86
C GLY A 13 22.82 1.26 -14.76
N LYS A 14 24.15 1.22 -14.88
CA LYS A 14 24.92 -0.03 -14.83
C LYS A 14 24.83 -0.65 -13.42
N PRO A 15 24.72 -1.98 -13.30
CA PRO A 15 24.85 -2.65 -12.02
C PRO A 15 26.18 -2.28 -11.35
N GLY A 16 26.13 -1.96 -10.04
CA GLY A 16 27.33 -1.57 -9.29
C GLY A 16 27.71 -0.09 -9.36
N HIS A 17 26.98 0.75 -10.11
CA HIS A 17 27.21 2.20 -10.07
C HIS A 17 26.81 2.76 -8.69
N HIS A 18 27.66 3.58 -8.09
CA HIS A 18 27.48 4.13 -6.73
C HIS A 18 26.24 5.04 -6.58
N ARG A 19 25.64 5.51 -7.68
CA ARG A 19 24.43 6.35 -7.69
C ARG A 19 23.54 6.02 -8.89
N PRO A 20 22.74 4.94 -8.83
CA PRO A 20 21.76 4.71 -9.87
C PRO A 20 20.69 5.81 -9.84
N LEU A 21 20.19 6.17 -11.02
CA LEU A 21 19.09 7.14 -11.13
C LEU A 21 17.76 6.44 -10.79
N ILE A 22 17.02 7.00 -9.84
CA ILE A 22 15.64 6.57 -9.53
C ILE A 22 14.71 7.12 -10.61
N VAL A 23 13.85 6.26 -11.16
CA VAL A 23 12.94 6.59 -12.27
C VAL A 23 11.50 6.14 -11.95
N PRO A 24 10.49 6.71 -12.64
CA PRO A 24 9.09 6.34 -12.40
C PRO A 24 8.81 4.88 -12.81
N PRO A 25 7.75 4.27 -12.27
CA PRO A 25 7.24 2.98 -12.73
C PRO A 25 7.00 2.98 -14.24
N GLY A 26 7.38 1.91 -14.92
CA GLY A 26 7.22 1.76 -16.37
C GLY A 26 8.30 2.44 -17.23
N HIS A 27 9.29 3.10 -16.62
CA HIS A 27 10.43 3.65 -17.36
C HIS A 27 11.18 2.53 -18.10
N GLU A 28 11.50 2.74 -19.38
CA GLU A 28 12.25 1.79 -20.20
C GLU A 28 13.62 1.50 -19.59
N GLY A 29 14.00 0.23 -19.55
CA GLY A 29 15.27 -0.21 -18.96
C GLY A 29 15.33 -0.14 -17.43
N ALA A 30 14.23 0.22 -16.75
CA ALA A 30 14.18 0.23 -15.30
C ALA A 30 14.29 -1.19 -14.72
N ARG A 31 15.03 -1.31 -13.62
CA ARG A 31 15.16 -2.54 -12.84
C ARG A 31 14.88 -2.25 -11.38
N LEU A 32 14.55 -3.29 -10.63
CA LEU A 32 14.40 -3.18 -9.19
C LEU A 32 15.77 -2.86 -8.56
N ALA A 33 15.81 -1.87 -7.69
CA ALA A 33 17.03 -1.52 -6.94
C ALA A 33 17.42 -2.66 -5.99
N GLY A 34 18.74 -2.90 -5.84
CA GLY A 34 19.26 -4.00 -5.01
C GLY A 34 18.93 -3.88 -3.51
N TRP A 35 18.53 -2.70 -3.05
CA TRP A 35 18.07 -2.45 -1.68
C TRP A 35 16.55 -2.57 -1.52
N SER A 36 15.80 -2.85 -2.58
CA SER A 36 14.36 -3.05 -2.49
C SER A 36 14.04 -4.33 -1.73
N VAL A 37 13.03 -4.24 -0.86
CA VAL A 37 12.56 -5.40 -0.10
C VAL A 37 11.92 -6.44 -1.03
N SER A 38 12.20 -7.72 -0.80
CA SER A 38 11.53 -8.81 -1.52
C SER A 38 10.09 -9.02 -1.03
N ALA A 39 9.24 -9.56 -1.89
CA ALA A 39 7.87 -9.93 -1.50
C ALA A 39 7.86 -10.91 -0.32
N GLU A 40 8.72 -11.92 -0.37
CA GLU A 40 8.85 -12.92 0.68
C GLU A 40 9.27 -12.30 2.01
N GLY A 41 10.38 -11.52 2.01
CA GLY A 41 10.88 -10.86 3.22
C GLY A 41 9.86 -9.90 3.82
N TYR A 42 9.16 -9.11 2.99
CA TYR A 42 8.12 -8.20 3.47
C TYR A 42 6.93 -8.95 4.05
N GLY A 43 6.50 -10.04 3.42
CA GLY A 43 5.41 -10.87 3.90
C GLY A 43 5.71 -11.53 5.24
N HIS A 44 6.92 -12.07 5.44
CA HIS A 44 7.37 -12.62 6.72
C HIS A 44 7.41 -11.55 7.80
N PHE A 45 8.09 -10.43 7.52
CA PHE A 45 8.17 -9.30 8.45
C PHE A 45 6.78 -8.84 8.94
N LEU A 46 5.82 -8.70 8.04
CA LEU A 46 4.46 -8.27 8.42
C LEU A 46 3.76 -9.32 9.30
N CYS A 47 3.93 -10.61 9.01
CA CYS A 47 3.36 -11.68 9.84
C CYS A 47 3.99 -11.69 11.23
N ASP A 48 5.31 -11.62 11.33
CA ASP A 48 6.04 -11.66 12.60
C ASP A 48 5.67 -10.47 13.51
N VAL A 49 5.63 -9.25 12.93
CA VAL A 49 5.18 -8.05 13.68
C VAL A 49 3.71 -8.15 14.09
N PHE A 50 2.86 -8.74 13.24
CA PHE A 50 1.46 -8.93 13.55
C PHE A 50 1.27 -9.94 14.71
N ASP A 51 2.03 -11.01 14.74
CA ASP A 51 1.95 -12.03 15.78
C ASP A 51 2.28 -11.46 17.16
N GLU A 52 3.32 -10.63 17.26
CA GLU A 52 3.65 -9.91 18.49
C GLU A 52 2.53 -8.92 18.89
N TRP A 53 2.03 -8.16 17.92
CA TRP A 53 1.00 -7.15 18.15
C TRP A 53 -0.33 -7.76 18.58
N VAL A 54 -0.78 -8.84 17.93
CA VAL A 54 -2.12 -9.40 18.15
C VAL A 54 -2.28 -10.09 19.50
N VAL A 55 -1.17 -10.49 20.14
CA VAL A 55 -1.22 -11.15 21.47
C VAL A 55 -1.17 -10.17 22.64
N SER A 56 -0.71 -8.92 22.44
CA SER A 56 -0.45 -8.02 23.58
C SER A 56 -0.83 -6.55 23.35
N ASP A 57 -0.90 -6.05 22.12
CA ASP A 57 -0.87 -4.62 21.83
C ASP A 57 -2.13 -4.05 21.17
N VAL A 58 -3.13 -4.88 20.87
CA VAL A 58 -4.39 -4.43 20.25
C VAL A 58 -5.09 -3.42 21.14
N GLY A 59 -5.38 -2.23 20.58
CA GLY A 59 -5.98 -1.10 21.29
C GLY A 59 -5.00 -0.28 22.14
N ARG A 60 -3.72 -0.67 22.20
CA ARG A 60 -2.64 0.04 22.91
C ARG A 60 -1.60 0.63 21.96
N CYS A 61 -1.17 -0.15 20.99
CA CYS A 61 -0.26 0.26 19.95
C CYS A 61 -0.96 0.19 18.59
N PHE A 62 -0.93 1.29 17.84
CA PHE A 62 -1.58 1.39 16.54
C PHE A 62 -0.54 1.21 15.43
N VAL A 63 -0.72 0.19 14.61
CA VAL A 63 0.08 -0.07 13.41
C VAL A 63 -0.78 0.22 12.20
N GLN A 64 -0.40 1.22 11.40
CA GLN A 64 -1.23 1.75 10.31
C GLN A 64 -1.76 0.67 9.36
N LEU A 65 -0.90 -0.27 8.96
CA LEU A 65 -1.30 -1.34 8.05
C LEU A 65 -2.33 -2.28 8.68
N PHE A 66 -2.20 -2.57 9.97
CA PHE A 66 -3.12 -3.47 10.69
C PHE A 66 -4.48 -2.82 10.90
N ASP A 67 -4.50 -1.54 11.29
CA ASP A 67 -5.73 -0.77 11.41
C ASP A 67 -6.44 -0.61 10.07
N ALA A 68 -5.68 -0.31 9.00
CA ALA A 68 -6.21 -0.22 7.64
C ALA A 68 -6.75 -1.58 7.15
N SER A 69 -6.09 -2.69 7.49
CA SER A 69 -6.58 -4.04 7.20
C SER A 69 -7.91 -4.28 7.91
N LEU A 70 -7.98 -4.04 9.22
CA LEU A 70 -9.23 -4.22 9.98
C LEU A 70 -10.37 -3.35 9.41
N ALA A 71 -10.09 -2.12 9.03
CA ALA A 71 -11.05 -1.24 8.37
C ALA A 71 -11.63 -1.88 7.10
N GLN A 72 -10.80 -2.52 6.27
CA GLN A 72 -11.24 -3.22 5.06
C GLN A 72 -12.10 -4.45 5.38
N TRP A 73 -11.75 -5.23 6.41
CA TRP A 73 -12.59 -6.35 6.87
C TRP A 73 -13.94 -5.87 7.41
N CYS A 74 -13.99 -4.66 7.98
CA CYS A 74 -15.23 -4.01 8.43
C CYS A 74 -15.99 -3.30 7.29
N GLY A 75 -15.48 -3.31 6.05
CA GLY A 75 -16.12 -2.64 4.92
C GLY A 75 -16.06 -1.11 4.98
N VAL A 76 -15.15 -0.54 5.78
CA VAL A 76 -14.95 0.91 5.90
C VAL A 76 -13.68 1.38 5.20
N ARG A 77 -13.60 2.68 4.90
CA ARG A 77 -12.45 3.26 4.20
C ARG A 77 -11.17 3.10 5.04
N PRO A 78 -10.06 2.60 4.48
CA PRO A 78 -8.87 2.20 5.25
C PRO A 78 -8.04 3.37 5.81
N GLY A 79 -8.31 4.61 5.47
CA GLY A 79 -7.54 5.77 5.92
C GLY A 79 -6.12 5.89 5.32
N VAL A 80 -5.69 4.93 4.49
CA VAL A 80 -4.40 4.92 3.79
C VAL A 80 -4.61 4.68 2.30
N CYS A 81 -3.96 5.48 1.46
CA CYS A 81 -4.17 5.44 0.00
C CYS A 81 -3.68 4.13 -0.65
N SER A 82 -2.66 3.48 -0.10
CA SER A 82 -2.15 2.20 -0.62
C SER A 82 -3.21 1.12 -0.64
N MET A 83 -4.08 1.06 0.37
CA MET A 83 -5.20 0.12 0.45
C MET A 83 -6.54 0.71 -0.05
N GLY A 84 -6.57 1.97 -0.46
CA GLY A 84 -7.73 2.60 -1.09
C GLY A 84 -7.93 2.13 -2.53
N GLU A 85 -9.14 2.27 -3.05
CA GLU A 85 -9.49 1.91 -4.44
C GLU A 85 -8.83 2.85 -5.46
N THR A 86 -8.74 4.13 -5.11
CA THR A 86 -8.09 5.19 -5.90
C THR A 86 -7.01 5.89 -5.07
N CYS A 87 -6.20 6.72 -5.70
CA CYS A 87 -5.19 7.55 -5.04
C CYS A 87 -5.16 8.99 -5.59
N GLY A 88 -4.10 9.76 -5.30
CA GLY A 88 -3.94 11.13 -5.83
C GLY A 88 -4.66 12.21 -5.01
N ASP A 89 -5.13 11.89 -3.80
CA ASP A 89 -5.79 12.87 -2.91
C ASP A 89 -4.78 13.63 -2.02
N ALA A 90 -3.57 13.12 -1.86
CA ALA A 90 -2.48 13.74 -1.10
C ALA A 90 -1.51 14.45 -2.05
N LEU A 91 -1.85 15.68 -2.43
CA LEU A 91 -0.97 16.47 -3.28
C LEU A 91 0.33 16.81 -2.58
N VAL A 92 1.42 16.88 -3.34
CA VAL A 92 2.70 17.41 -2.90
C VAL A 92 3.06 18.66 -3.69
N VAL A 93 3.65 19.64 -2.99
CA VAL A 93 4.13 20.89 -3.57
C VAL A 93 5.65 20.95 -3.41
N GLU A 94 6.36 21.03 -4.52
CA GLU A 94 7.81 21.19 -4.54
C GLU A 94 8.24 22.63 -4.22
N HIS A 95 9.49 22.82 -3.85
CA HIS A 95 10.07 24.12 -3.44
C HIS A 95 9.92 25.23 -4.53
N ASN A 96 9.85 24.84 -5.80
CA ASN A 96 9.64 25.77 -6.94
C ASN A 96 8.16 26.09 -7.19
N GLY A 97 7.22 25.51 -6.41
CA GLY A 97 5.78 25.68 -6.54
C GLY A 97 5.10 24.67 -7.46
N ASP A 98 5.83 23.72 -8.06
CA ASP A 98 5.24 22.65 -8.84
C ASP A 98 4.43 21.70 -7.97
N VAL A 99 3.29 21.26 -8.49
CA VAL A 99 2.33 20.40 -7.78
C VAL A 99 2.23 19.06 -8.48
N TYR A 100 2.25 18.00 -7.67
CA TYR A 100 2.14 16.60 -8.12
C TYR A 100 1.03 15.87 -7.37
N PRO A 101 0.47 14.79 -7.94
CA PRO A 101 -0.67 14.08 -7.35
C PRO A 101 -0.27 13.21 -6.14
N CYS A 102 1.02 12.94 -5.95
CA CYS A 102 1.56 12.07 -4.90
C CYS A 102 3.07 12.30 -4.75
N ASP A 103 3.59 12.20 -3.53
CA ASP A 103 5.03 12.28 -3.20
C ASP A 103 5.86 11.17 -3.87
N HIS A 104 5.26 10.00 -4.13
CA HIS A 104 5.90 8.92 -4.86
C HIS A 104 6.00 9.17 -6.38
N PHE A 105 5.32 10.18 -6.90
CA PHE A 105 5.23 10.47 -8.35
C PHE A 105 5.67 11.89 -8.70
N VAL A 106 6.72 12.37 -8.03
CA VAL A 106 7.36 13.66 -8.32
C VAL A 106 8.28 13.50 -9.55
N TYR A 107 7.67 13.36 -10.72
CA TYR A 107 8.36 13.26 -12.00
C TYR A 107 7.68 14.18 -13.03
N PRO A 108 8.41 14.73 -14.02
CA PRO A 108 7.86 15.72 -14.97
C PRO A 108 6.53 15.30 -15.63
N GLY A 109 6.38 14.03 -15.97
CA GLY A 109 5.15 13.49 -16.59
C GLY A 109 3.91 13.58 -15.70
N TYR A 110 4.06 13.63 -14.38
CA TYR A 110 2.98 13.68 -13.40
C TYR A 110 2.70 15.08 -12.87
N ARG A 111 3.48 16.11 -13.24
CA ARG A 111 3.27 17.48 -12.81
C ARG A 111 1.87 17.95 -13.19
N LEU A 112 1.09 18.43 -12.21
CA LEU A 112 -0.26 18.95 -12.41
C LEU A 112 -0.27 20.42 -12.84
N GLY A 113 0.66 21.21 -12.33
CA GLY A 113 0.81 22.64 -12.58
C GLY A 113 1.69 23.29 -11.53
N ASN A 114 1.57 24.63 -11.39
CA ASN A 114 2.33 25.41 -10.41
C ASN A 114 1.39 26.31 -9.61
N ILE A 115 1.54 26.34 -8.27
CA ILE A 115 0.68 27.13 -7.38
C ILE A 115 0.80 28.66 -7.60
N ARG A 116 1.87 29.13 -8.26
CA ARG A 116 2.05 30.55 -8.62
C ARG A 116 1.21 30.96 -9.84
N GLU A 117 0.76 29.96 -10.63
CA GLU A 117 0.05 30.17 -11.90
C GLU A 117 -1.43 29.76 -11.78
N THR A 118 -1.70 28.71 -10.99
CA THR A 118 -3.03 28.11 -10.89
C THR A 118 -3.35 27.82 -9.41
N PRO A 119 -4.54 28.20 -8.92
CA PRO A 119 -4.96 27.91 -7.55
C PRO A 119 -4.93 26.41 -7.24
N LEU A 120 -4.46 26.03 -6.04
CA LEU A 120 -4.32 24.64 -5.61
C LEU A 120 -5.64 23.86 -5.74
N ALA A 121 -6.78 24.51 -5.47
CA ALA A 121 -8.10 23.91 -5.59
C ALA A 121 -8.45 23.50 -7.04
N GLU A 122 -7.98 24.25 -8.04
CA GLU A 122 -8.15 23.91 -9.45
C GLU A 122 -7.26 22.73 -9.86
N LEU A 123 -6.00 22.75 -9.42
CA LEU A 123 -5.06 21.64 -9.62
C LEU A 123 -5.60 20.34 -9.00
N TYR A 124 -6.17 20.41 -7.79
CA TYR A 124 -6.80 19.28 -7.12
C TYR A 124 -8.02 18.75 -7.92
N ARG A 125 -8.81 19.63 -8.53
CA ARG A 125 -9.99 19.25 -9.34
C ARG A 125 -9.66 18.89 -10.77
N SER A 126 -8.39 19.02 -11.20
CA SER A 126 -7.97 18.78 -12.57
C SER A 126 -8.29 17.36 -13.05
N GLN A 127 -8.55 17.23 -14.35
CA GLN A 127 -8.77 15.93 -14.98
C GLN A 127 -7.53 15.05 -14.84
N LYS A 128 -6.34 15.59 -15.03
CA LYS A 128 -5.07 14.88 -14.90
C LYS A 128 -4.90 14.21 -13.53
N ARG A 129 -5.25 14.92 -12.43
CA ARG A 129 -5.20 14.35 -11.09
C ARG A 129 -6.23 13.21 -10.92
N ARG A 130 -7.45 13.39 -11.45
CA ARG A 130 -8.50 12.36 -11.38
C ARG A 130 -8.12 11.11 -12.15
N GLU A 131 -7.60 11.26 -13.36
CA GLU A 131 -7.09 10.15 -14.17
C GLU A 131 -5.99 9.39 -13.44
N PHE A 132 -4.98 10.09 -12.91
CA PHE A 132 -3.94 9.48 -12.07
C PHE A 132 -4.52 8.65 -10.92
N GLY A 133 -5.53 9.17 -10.23
CA GLY A 133 -6.17 8.47 -9.11
C GLY A 133 -6.92 7.21 -9.55
N LEU A 134 -7.63 7.28 -10.66
CA LEU A 134 -8.40 6.18 -11.24
C LEU A 134 -7.51 5.09 -11.85
N ASP A 135 -6.36 5.45 -12.39
CA ASP A 135 -5.39 4.52 -12.97
C ASP A 135 -4.93 3.46 -11.98
N LYS A 136 -4.93 3.79 -10.69
CA LYS A 136 -4.64 2.80 -9.65
C LYS A 136 -5.52 1.56 -9.77
N ARG A 137 -6.81 1.74 -9.99
CA ARG A 137 -7.81 0.68 -10.18
C ARG A 137 -7.85 0.16 -11.61
N ASN A 138 -7.90 1.08 -12.58
CA ASN A 138 -8.22 0.77 -13.97
C ASN A 138 -7.11 0.01 -14.70
N THR A 139 -5.87 0.05 -14.17
CA THR A 139 -4.71 -0.63 -14.77
C THR A 139 -4.33 -1.93 -14.05
N LEU A 140 -5.19 -2.41 -13.14
CA LEU A 140 -4.94 -3.67 -12.44
C LEU A 140 -5.11 -4.88 -13.37
N PRO A 141 -4.23 -5.90 -13.27
CA PRO A 141 -4.39 -7.14 -14.02
C PRO A 141 -5.64 -7.89 -13.57
N ALA A 142 -6.24 -8.64 -14.49
CA ALA A 142 -7.45 -9.42 -14.26
C ALA A 142 -7.33 -10.38 -13.06
N GLU A 143 -6.14 -10.91 -12.79
CA GLU A 143 -5.88 -11.77 -11.64
C GLU A 143 -6.04 -11.02 -10.29
N CYS A 144 -5.76 -9.73 -10.24
CA CYS A 144 -6.01 -8.92 -9.04
C CYS A 144 -7.51 -8.78 -8.77
N LEU A 145 -8.30 -8.53 -9.81
CA LEU A 145 -9.75 -8.38 -9.69
C LEU A 145 -10.45 -9.66 -9.22
N ARG A 146 -9.87 -10.83 -9.49
CA ARG A 146 -10.36 -12.16 -9.05
C ARG A 146 -9.72 -12.64 -7.74
N CYS A 147 -8.82 -11.86 -7.14
CA CYS A 147 -8.12 -12.26 -5.92
C CYS A 147 -9.05 -12.21 -4.71
N ASN A 148 -9.03 -13.23 -3.86
CA ASN A 148 -9.82 -13.28 -2.62
C ASN A 148 -9.54 -12.10 -1.68
N TYR A 149 -8.32 -11.55 -1.73
CA TYR A 149 -7.91 -10.40 -0.90
C TYR A 149 -7.99 -9.07 -1.65
N TYR A 150 -8.66 -9.00 -2.81
CA TYR A 150 -8.80 -7.74 -3.55
C TYR A 150 -9.50 -6.67 -2.70
N PHE A 151 -10.50 -7.04 -1.93
CA PHE A 151 -11.24 -6.12 -1.05
C PHE A 151 -10.32 -5.40 -0.04
N ALA A 152 -9.26 -6.07 0.44
CA ALA A 152 -8.31 -5.52 1.39
C ALA A 152 -7.07 -4.88 0.71
N CYS A 153 -6.55 -5.51 -0.36
CA CYS A 153 -5.32 -5.11 -1.02
C CYS A 153 -5.50 -3.93 -2.01
N ARG A 154 -6.58 -3.94 -2.80
CA ARG A 154 -6.84 -2.96 -3.89
C ARG A 154 -5.67 -2.74 -4.85
N GLY A 155 -4.78 -3.74 -4.97
CA GLY A 155 -3.57 -3.67 -5.80
C GLY A 155 -2.43 -2.88 -5.17
N GLU A 156 -2.58 -2.43 -3.95
CA GLU A 156 -1.65 -1.63 -3.15
C GLU A 156 -1.11 -0.40 -3.92
N CYS A 157 0.08 0.12 -3.65
CA CYS A 157 0.61 1.32 -4.28
C CYS A 157 1.06 1.10 -5.74
N PRO A 158 0.63 1.94 -6.70
CA PRO A 158 1.10 1.85 -8.09
C PRO A 158 2.62 1.97 -8.22
N LYS A 159 3.29 2.66 -7.29
CA LYS A 159 4.76 2.76 -7.28
C LYS A 159 5.45 1.40 -7.20
N HIS A 160 4.81 0.41 -6.59
CA HIS A 160 5.38 -0.93 -6.40
C HIS A 160 5.08 -1.90 -7.55
N ARG A 161 4.51 -1.44 -8.67
CA ARG A 161 4.11 -2.28 -9.81
C ARG A 161 5.26 -2.58 -10.75
N PHE A 162 6.18 -3.44 -10.32
CA PHE A 162 7.31 -3.92 -11.11
C PHE A 162 7.09 -5.26 -11.79
N ALA A 163 6.24 -6.10 -11.20
CA ALA A 163 5.88 -7.39 -11.77
C ALA A 163 4.88 -7.21 -12.91
N ARG A 164 4.65 -8.29 -13.65
CA ARG A 164 3.63 -8.38 -14.69
C ARG A 164 2.61 -9.44 -14.33
N GLY A 165 1.36 -9.13 -14.54
CA GLY A 165 0.27 -10.11 -14.51
C GLY A 165 0.33 -11.02 -15.74
N ALA A 166 -0.49 -12.07 -15.74
CA ALA A 166 -0.59 -13.02 -16.86
C ALA A 166 -1.06 -12.35 -18.17
N ASP A 167 -1.78 -11.23 -18.07
CA ASP A 167 -2.25 -10.40 -19.18
C ASP A 167 -1.24 -9.30 -19.59
N GLY A 168 -0.04 -9.29 -18.99
CA GLY A 168 1.00 -8.29 -19.21
C GLY A 168 0.80 -6.97 -18.46
N SER A 169 -0.33 -6.78 -17.77
CA SER A 169 -0.63 -5.56 -17.00
C SER A 169 0.30 -5.40 -15.79
N PRO A 170 0.59 -4.16 -15.36
CA PRO A 170 1.44 -3.91 -14.20
C PRO A 170 0.89 -4.51 -12.92
N LYS A 171 1.67 -5.34 -12.23
CA LYS A 171 1.34 -6.00 -10.98
C LYS A 171 2.29 -5.57 -9.86
N ASN A 172 1.79 -5.47 -8.65
CA ASN A 172 2.60 -5.14 -7.48
C ASN A 172 3.65 -6.24 -7.23
N SER A 173 4.91 -5.85 -7.11
CA SER A 173 6.03 -6.77 -6.85
C SER A 173 5.98 -7.43 -5.48
N LEU A 174 5.27 -6.82 -4.51
CA LEU A 174 5.07 -7.35 -3.16
C LEU A 174 3.84 -8.27 -3.05
N CYS A 175 3.14 -8.56 -4.17
CA CYS A 175 1.86 -9.26 -4.18
C CYS A 175 1.85 -10.57 -3.38
N GLU A 176 2.87 -11.41 -3.54
CA GLU A 176 2.90 -12.72 -2.85
C GLU A 176 3.14 -12.56 -1.34
N GLY A 177 3.93 -11.55 -0.92
CA GLY A 177 4.10 -11.20 0.50
C GLY A 177 2.81 -10.66 1.12
N LEU A 178 2.11 -9.79 0.40
CA LEU A 178 0.81 -9.26 0.85
C LEU A 178 -0.25 -10.36 0.94
N LYS A 179 -0.29 -11.31 -0.01
CA LYS A 179 -1.19 -12.47 0.07
C LYS A 179 -0.87 -13.35 1.29
N ARG A 180 0.43 -13.57 1.57
CA ARG A 180 0.86 -14.28 2.78
C ARG A 180 0.33 -13.57 4.02
N TYR A 181 0.58 -12.26 4.12
CA TYR A 181 0.11 -11.44 5.23
C TYR A 181 -1.41 -11.52 5.40
N PHE A 182 -2.19 -11.23 4.35
CA PHE A 182 -3.66 -11.24 4.46
C PHE A 182 -4.21 -12.61 4.87
N ARG A 183 -3.66 -13.69 4.32
CA ARG A 183 -4.05 -15.06 4.72
C ARG A 183 -3.73 -15.33 6.19
N HIS A 184 -2.58 -14.85 6.66
CA HIS A 184 -2.14 -15.03 8.03
C HIS A 184 -3.03 -14.28 9.03
N VAL A 185 -3.39 -13.04 8.74
CA VAL A 185 -4.16 -12.20 9.65
C VAL A 185 -5.67 -12.42 9.57
N GLU A 186 -6.18 -13.03 8.50
CA GLU A 186 -7.60 -13.24 8.21
C GLU A 186 -8.42 -13.71 9.42
N PRO A 187 -8.07 -14.81 10.14
CA PRO A 187 -8.89 -15.30 11.25
C PRO A 187 -8.96 -14.32 12.43
N TYR A 188 -7.94 -13.49 12.61
CA TYR A 188 -7.92 -12.48 13.65
C TYR A 188 -8.71 -11.23 13.24
N MET A 189 -8.59 -10.82 11.97
CA MET A 189 -9.37 -9.70 11.42
C MET A 189 -10.86 -10.00 11.42
N GLU A 190 -11.26 -11.22 11.04
CA GLU A 190 -12.65 -11.67 11.12
C GLU A 190 -13.17 -11.66 12.55
N TYR A 191 -12.40 -12.17 13.51
CA TYR A 191 -12.78 -12.15 14.92
C TYR A 191 -12.93 -10.72 15.45
N MET A 192 -11.99 -9.81 15.14
CA MET A 192 -12.09 -8.40 15.54
C MET A 192 -13.28 -7.68 14.86
N ARG A 193 -13.54 -7.95 13.57
CA ARG A 193 -14.73 -7.45 12.88
C ARG A 193 -16.02 -7.85 13.61
N ASP A 194 -16.12 -9.12 14.00
CA ASP A 194 -17.30 -9.65 14.66
C ASP A 194 -17.48 -9.08 16.08
N LEU A 195 -16.38 -8.79 16.79
CA LEU A 195 -16.41 -8.06 18.06
C LEU A 195 -16.94 -6.63 17.84
N LEU A 196 -16.39 -5.92 16.86
CA LEU A 196 -16.83 -4.55 16.54
C LEU A 196 -18.30 -4.49 16.11
N ALA A 197 -18.77 -5.44 15.34
CA ALA A 197 -20.21 -5.55 14.98
C ALA A 197 -21.12 -5.72 16.19
N ARG A 198 -20.62 -6.28 17.29
CA ARG A 198 -21.31 -6.42 18.58
C ARG A 198 -21.00 -5.28 19.54
N GLN A 199 -20.39 -4.20 19.09
CA GLN A 199 -19.95 -3.06 19.91
C GLN A 199 -18.99 -3.44 21.05
N GLN A 200 -18.21 -4.50 20.85
CA GLN A 200 -17.19 -4.98 21.78
C GLN A 200 -15.79 -4.51 21.35
N SER A 201 -14.89 -4.39 22.32
CA SER A 201 -13.51 -4.01 22.04
C SER A 201 -12.79 -5.04 21.18
N PRO A 202 -12.09 -4.64 20.09
CA PRO A 202 -11.26 -5.54 19.30
C PRO A 202 -10.10 -6.14 20.11
N ALA A 203 -9.73 -5.55 21.25
CA ALA A 203 -8.71 -6.08 22.15
C ALA A 203 -9.03 -7.48 22.71
N TRP A 204 -10.29 -7.91 22.68
CA TRP A 204 -10.67 -9.28 23.02
C TRP A 204 -10.13 -10.34 22.04
N VAL A 205 -9.53 -9.93 20.94
CA VAL A 205 -8.76 -10.84 20.07
C VAL A 205 -7.50 -11.39 20.77
N MET A 206 -6.89 -10.66 21.70
CA MET A 206 -5.63 -11.08 22.34
C MET A 206 -5.71 -12.45 23.02
N PRO A 207 -6.70 -12.77 23.89
CA PRO A 207 -6.83 -14.13 24.42
C PRO A 207 -7.13 -15.18 23.34
N PHE A 208 -7.87 -14.84 22.29
CA PHE A 208 -8.10 -15.73 21.15
C PHE A 208 -6.79 -16.04 20.42
N ALA A 209 -5.98 -15.01 20.16
CA ALA A 209 -4.68 -15.15 19.51
C ALA A 209 -3.71 -16.02 20.32
N ARG A 210 -3.57 -15.77 21.63
CA ARG A 210 -2.71 -16.56 22.51
C ARG A 210 -3.08 -18.05 22.50
N ARG A 211 -4.38 -18.38 22.61
CA ARG A 211 -4.83 -19.78 22.52
C ARG A 211 -4.49 -20.41 21.18
N ARG A 212 -4.74 -19.68 20.07
CA ARG A 212 -4.48 -20.16 18.71
C ARG A 212 -2.99 -20.41 18.46
N MET A 213 -2.12 -19.63 19.08
CA MET A 213 -0.65 -19.72 18.97
C MET A 213 -0.03 -20.67 20.02
N GLY A 214 -0.83 -21.28 20.90
CA GLY A 214 -0.34 -22.19 21.94
C GLY A 214 0.44 -21.49 23.06
N LEU A 215 0.14 -20.22 23.32
CA LEU A 215 0.79 -19.39 24.36
C LEU A 215 0.01 -19.39 25.69
N MET A 216 -1.04 -20.18 25.79
CA MET A 216 -1.89 -20.32 26.99
C MET A 216 -2.14 -21.78 27.28
#